data_54fa4a479ab6b05dc6e17bb2d61d9de0
#
_entry.id   54fa4a479ab6b05dc6e17bb2d61d9de0
#
_cell.length_a   1.000
_cell.length_b   1.000
_cell.length_c   1.000
_cell.angle_alpha   90.00
_cell.angle_beta   90.00
_cell.angle_gamma   90.00
#
_symmetry.space_group_name_H-M   'P 1'
#
loop_
_entity.id
_entity.type
_entity.pdbx_description
1 polymer ?
#
loop_
_entity_poly.entity_id
_entity_poly.type
_entity_poly.pdbx_seq_one_letter_code
_entity_poly.pdbx_strand_id
1 'polypeptide(L)'
;LPPPFWAFAWAGGQGLARYVLDHTESVSGKRVVDFASGSGLVAIAAAKAGAATVLAADIDPWTETAVRMNAGLNGVDIGFTHADLIGRAIEADVLLAGDVFYDRAFADLLVPWFINLTDRGVSVLVGDPGRAYLPKQRLEALATYQVTVSRALEDSEVKKTTVWRFL
;
A
#
# COMPACT_ATOMS: atom_id res chain seq x y z
N LEU A 1 -10.89 5.50 22.44
CA LEU A 1 -9.78 5.37 21.49
C LEU A 1 -10.35 5.00 20.12
N PRO A 2 -9.90 5.60 19.03
CA PRO A 2 -10.33 5.19 17.71
C PRO A 2 -9.92 3.70 17.46
N PRO A 3 -10.67 2.96 16.63
CA PRO A 3 -10.31 1.60 16.28
C PRO A 3 -8.91 1.55 15.66
N PRO A 4 -8.09 0.52 15.98
CA PRO A 4 -6.74 0.40 15.44
C PRO A 4 -6.78 -0.09 13.98
N PHE A 5 -7.25 0.74 13.06
CA PHE A 5 -7.39 0.38 11.63
C PHE A 5 -6.08 -0.09 11.00
N TRP A 6 -4.95 0.43 11.49
CA TRP A 6 -3.60 0.03 11.06
C TRP A 6 -3.26 -1.44 11.36
N ALA A 7 -3.95 -2.05 12.35
CA ALA A 7 -3.66 -3.43 12.76
C ALA A 7 -4.29 -4.50 11.85
N PHE A 8 -5.20 -4.11 10.98
CA PHE A 8 -5.95 -5.07 10.16
C PHE A 8 -5.33 -5.26 8.77
N ALA A 9 -5.33 -6.53 8.31
CA ALA A 9 -4.92 -6.87 6.95
C ALA A 9 -6.07 -6.61 5.97
N TRP A 10 -6.24 -5.36 5.58
CA TRP A 10 -7.29 -4.93 4.66
C TRP A 10 -7.14 -5.58 3.27
N ALA A 11 -8.26 -5.75 2.58
CA ALA A 11 -8.32 -6.47 1.31
C ALA A 11 -7.38 -5.92 0.23
N GLY A 12 -7.32 -4.59 0.09
CA GLY A 12 -6.44 -3.93 -0.88
C GLY A 12 -4.96 -4.19 -0.61
N GLY A 13 -4.55 -4.10 0.66
CA GLY A 13 -3.19 -4.42 1.08
C GLY A 13 -2.83 -5.89 0.86
N GLN A 14 -3.74 -6.82 1.14
CA GLN A 14 -3.52 -8.25 0.88
C GLN A 14 -3.32 -8.54 -0.61
N GLY A 15 -4.19 -8.01 -1.48
CA GLY A 15 -4.09 -8.18 -2.93
C GLY A 15 -2.81 -7.58 -3.48
N LEU A 16 -2.44 -6.38 -3.02
CA LEU A 16 -1.20 -5.72 -3.44
C LEU A 16 0.05 -6.47 -2.98
N ALA A 17 0.08 -6.96 -1.74
CA ALA A 17 1.17 -7.79 -1.23
C ALA A 17 1.32 -9.09 -2.05
N ARG A 18 0.21 -9.74 -2.38
CA ARG A 18 0.22 -10.94 -3.22
C ARG A 18 0.75 -10.64 -4.61
N TYR A 19 0.30 -9.55 -5.24
CA TYR A 19 0.78 -9.12 -6.55
C TYR A 19 2.29 -8.92 -6.57
N VAL A 20 2.82 -8.21 -5.58
CA VAL A 20 4.26 -7.93 -5.47
C VAL A 20 5.08 -9.21 -5.34
N LEU A 21 4.59 -10.21 -4.60
CA LEU A 21 5.25 -11.52 -4.47
C LEU A 21 5.17 -12.36 -5.76
N ASP A 22 4.08 -12.26 -6.51
CA ASP A 22 3.89 -12.97 -7.78
C ASP A 22 4.63 -12.29 -8.95
N HIS A 23 4.84 -10.98 -8.86
CA HIS A 23 5.45 -10.12 -9.88
C HIS A 23 6.63 -9.35 -9.28
N THR A 24 7.66 -10.08 -8.86
CA THR A 24 8.82 -9.51 -8.16
C THR A 24 9.52 -8.40 -8.95
N GLU A 25 9.49 -8.45 -10.28
CA GLU A 25 10.02 -7.43 -11.17
C GLU A 25 9.40 -6.05 -10.97
N SER A 26 8.22 -5.99 -10.35
CA SER A 26 7.57 -4.72 -10.01
C SER A 26 8.35 -3.91 -8.98
N VAL A 27 9.10 -4.58 -8.09
CA VAL A 27 9.84 -3.95 -6.98
C VAL A 27 11.31 -4.37 -6.87
N SER A 28 11.71 -5.47 -7.47
CA SER A 28 13.07 -6.02 -7.33
C SER A 28 14.13 -5.00 -7.78
N GLY A 29 15.13 -4.77 -6.91
CA GLY A 29 16.21 -3.82 -7.14
C GLY A 29 15.80 -2.34 -7.08
N LYS A 30 14.57 -2.03 -6.70
CA LYS A 30 14.01 -0.68 -6.69
C LYS A 30 13.90 -0.12 -5.27
N ARG A 31 13.87 1.21 -5.17
CA ARG A 31 13.53 1.94 -3.95
C ARG A 31 12.02 2.01 -3.85
N VAL A 32 11.45 1.47 -2.78
CA VAL A 32 10.01 1.30 -2.58
C VAL A 32 9.54 2.09 -1.37
N VAL A 33 8.43 2.81 -1.52
CA VAL A 33 7.68 3.40 -0.41
C VAL A 33 6.34 2.69 -0.30
N ASP A 34 6.02 2.17 0.88
CA ASP A 34 4.67 1.67 1.24
C ASP A 34 3.94 2.79 1.99
N PHE A 35 3.01 3.43 1.31
CA PHE A 35 2.25 4.57 1.80
C PHE A 35 0.99 4.11 2.56
N ALA A 36 0.73 4.71 3.72
CA ALA A 36 -0.31 4.28 4.66
C ALA A 36 -0.13 2.80 5.03
N SER A 37 1.09 2.46 5.45
CA SER A 37 1.59 1.08 5.55
C SER A 37 0.90 0.23 6.62
N GLY A 38 0.23 0.85 7.58
CA GLY A 38 -0.36 0.15 8.71
C GLY A 38 0.67 -0.74 9.42
N SER A 39 0.39 -2.02 9.56
CA SER A 39 1.29 -2.98 10.19
C SER A 39 2.46 -3.46 9.31
N GLY A 40 2.59 -2.92 8.07
CA GLY A 40 3.72 -3.20 7.19
C GLY A 40 3.57 -4.41 6.26
N LEU A 41 2.37 -4.91 6.06
CA LEU A 41 2.11 -6.10 5.22
C LEU A 41 2.71 -5.95 3.81
N VAL A 42 2.43 -4.84 3.14
CA VAL A 42 2.88 -4.58 1.76
C VAL A 42 4.38 -4.29 1.72
N ALA A 43 4.89 -3.53 2.69
CA ALA A 43 6.32 -3.26 2.85
C ALA A 43 7.12 -4.55 3.00
N ILE A 44 6.65 -5.49 3.84
CA ILE A 44 7.28 -6.80 4.04
C ILE A 44 7.28 -7.61 2.75
N ALA A 45 6.17 -7.62 2.02
CA ALA A 45 6.09 -8.28 0.72
C ALA A 45 7.11 -7.70 -0.28
N ALA A 46 7.25 -6.37 -0.35
CA ALA A 46 8.23 -5.71 -1.21
C ALA A 46 9.67 -6.08 -0.84
N ALA A 47 10.00 -6.11 0.45
CA ALA A 47 11.31 -6.52 0.92
C ALA A 47 11.62 -7.98 0.56
N LYS A 48 10.65 -8.90 0.75
CA LYS A 48 10.77 -10.31 0.36
C LYS A 48 10.89 -10.50 -1.15
N ALA A 49 10.29 -9.62 -1.94
CA ALA A 49 10.36 -9.63 -3.40
C ALA A 49 11.68 -9.02 -3.95
N GLY A 50 12.60 -8.62 -3.09
CA GLY A 50 13.93 -8.17 -3.48
C GLY A 50 14.05 -6.67 -3.76
N ALA A 51 13.18 -5.83 -3.20
CA ALA A 51 13.36 -4.39 -3.25
C ALA A 51 14.75 -3.99 -2.70
N ALA A 52 15.39 -3.01 -3.32
CA ALA A 52 16.71 -2.53 -2.87
C ALA A 52 16.61 -1.82 -1.51
N THR A 53 15.56 -1.02 -1.34
CA THR A 53 15.19 -0.40 -0.06
C THR A 53 13.67 -0.34 0.05
N VAL A 54 13.16 -0.46 1.27
CA VAL A 54 11.74 -0.29 1.58
C VAL A 54 11.59 0.71 2.73
N LEU A 55 10.76 1.72 2.51
CA LEU A 55 10.33 2.68 3.53
C LEU A 55 8.83 2.54 3.75
N ALA A 56 8.43 2.13 4.94
CA ALA A 56 7.05 2.18 5.39
C ALA A 56 6.72 3.59 5.90
N ALA A 57 5.63 4.17 5.46
CA ALA A 57 5.18 5.50 5.87
C ALA A 57 3.75 5.44 6.40
N ASP A 58 3.56 5.87 7.63
CA ASP A 58 2.24 5.95 8.28
C ASP A 58 2.25 7.02 9.37
N ILE A 59 1.15 7.78 9.47
CA ILE A 59 1.03 8.86 10.45
C ILE A 59 0.54 8.39 11.84
N ASP A 60 0.02 7.17 11.94
CA ASP A 60 -0.43 6.61 13.21
C ASP A 60 0.78 6.27 14.12
N PRO A 61 0.78 6.74 15.38
CA PRO A 61 1.94 6.59 16.26
C PRO A 61 2.28 5.15 16.63
N TRP A 62 1.37 4.19 16.48
CA TRP A 62 1.58 2.79 16.84
C TRP A 62 2.18 1.95 15.70
N THR A 63 2.12 2.44 14.47
CA THR A 63 2.52 1.68 13.28
C THR A 63 4.01 1.39 13.23
N GLU A 64 4.87 2.29 13.69
CA GLU A 64 6.32 2.05 13.73
C GLU A 64 6.66 0.79 14.52
N THR A 65 6.08 0.65 15.72
CA THR A 65 6.31 -0.53 16.55
C THR A 65 5.81 -1.79 15.85
N ALA A 66 4.61 -1.74 15.27
CA ALA A 66 4.03 -2.87 14.54
C ALA A 66 4.89 -3.29 13.34
N VAL A 67 5.32 -2.32 12.52
CA VAL A 67 6.18 -2.58 11.35
C VAL A 67 7.51 -3.20 11.78
N ARG A 68 8.16 -2.67 12.83
CA ARG A 68 9.43 -3.20 13.33
C ARG A 68 9.30 -4.65 13.83
N MET A 69 8.25 -4.94 14.61
CA MET A 69 7.99 -6.30 15.10
C MET A 69 7.71 -7.26 13.95
N ASN A 70 6.85 -6.89 13.01
CA ASN A 70 6.49 -7.73 11.88
C ASN A 70 7.67 -7.95 10.92
N ALA A 71 8.47 -6.92 10.65
CA ALA A 71 9.69 -7.02 9.86
C ALA A 71 10.69 -7.99 10.50
N GLY A 72 10.90 -7.88 11.82
CA GLY A 72 11.76 -8.80 12.57
C GLY A 72 11.30 -10.25 12.50
N LEU A 73 10.00 -10.50 12.68
CA LEU A 73 9.41 -11.85 12.55
C LEU A 73 9.56 -12.43 11.13
N ASN A 74 9.61 -11.59 10.12
CA ASN A 74 9.76 -11.98 8.73
C ASN A 74 11.22 -11.97 8.23
N GLY A 75 12.17 -11.55 9.07
CA GLY A 75 13.60 -11.51 8.71
C GLY A 75 13.93 -10.51 7.60
N VAL A 76 13.22 -9.40 7.55
CA VAL A 76 13.43 -8.34 6.55
C VAL A 76 13.78 -7.00 7.22
N ASP A 77 14.51 -6.15 6.49
CA ASP A 77 14.85 -4.80 6.94
C ASP A 77 13.94 -3.78 6.23
N ILE A 78 13.27 -2.94 7.03
CA ILE A 78 12.33 -1.92 6.55
C ILE A 78 12.57 -0.64 7.34
N GLY A 79 12.83 0.47 6.62
CA GLY A 79 12.82 1.80 7.19
C GLY A 79 11.41 2.26 7.52
N PHE A 80 11.27 3.20 8.45
CA PHE A 80 9.98 3.75 8.83
C PHE A 80 10.00 5.27 8.94
N THR A 81 8.88 5.92 8.61
CA THR A 81 8.68 7.36 8.83
C THR A 81 7.23 7.68 9.24
N HIS A 82 7.06 8.59 10.20
CA HIS A 82 5.76 9.19 10.54
C HIS A 82 5.45 10.44 9.72
N ALA A 83 6.33 10.84 8.79
CA ALA A 83 6.09 12.03 7.99
C ALA A 83 4.85 11.85 7.11
N ASP A 84 4.01 12.88 7.08
CA ASP A 84 2.98 12.98 6.05
C ASP A 84 3.67 13.26 4.70
N LEU A 85 3.55 12.30 3.79
CA LEU A 85 4.19 12.36 2.47
C LEU A 85 3.32 13.01 1.40
N ILE A 86 2.03 13.24 1.66
CA ILE A 86 1.08 13.79 0.67
C ILE A 86 1.58 15.15 0.17
N GLY A 87 1.61 15.30 -1.15
CA GLY A 87 2.07 16.52 -1.81
C GLY A 87 3.59 16.70 -1.85
N ARG A 88 4.38 15.80 -1.24
CA ARG A 88 5.84 15.89 -1.24
C ARG A 88 6.46 15.09 -2.39
N ALA A 89 7.63 15.53 -2.84
CA ALA A 89 8.52 14.69 -3.63
C ALA A 89 9.07 13.57 -2.75
N ILE A 90 9.16 12.36 -3.30
CA ILE A 90 9.73 11.20 -2.61
C ILE A 90 10.89 10.64 -3.43
N GLU A 91 11.89 10.13 -2.73
CA GLU A 91 13.06 9.46 -3.30
C GLU A 91 12.76 7.95 -3.47
N ALA A 92 11.86 7.63 -4.42
CA ALA A 92 11.42 6.27 -4.68
C ALA A 92 11.25 6.01 -6.18
N ASP A 93 11.39 4.74 -6.56
CA ASP A 93 11.07 4.25 -7.91
C ASP A 93 9.64 3.71 -7.97
N VAL A 94 9.13 3.22 -6.83
CA VAL A 94 7.78 2.65 -6.70
C VAL A 94 7.12 3.14 -5.41
N LEU A 95 5.85 3.54 -5.52
CA LEU A 95 4.97 3.76 -4.38
C LEU A 95 3.87 2.70 -4.39
N LEU A 96 3.68 2.05 -3.26
CA LEU A 96 2.63 1.07 -3.02
C LEU A 96 1.58 1.67 -2.09
N ALA A 97 0.28 1.51 -2.40
CA ALA A 97 -0.81 2.02 -1.59
C ALA A 97 -1.98 1.04 -1.56
N GLY A 98 -2.28 0.47 -0.39
CA GLY A 98 -3.39 -0.45 -0.18
C GLY A 98 -4.57 0.20 0.54
N ASP A 99 -5.78 0.06 0.01
CA ASP A 99 -7.04 0.51 0.63
C ASP A 99 -7.09 2.01 0.99
N VAL A 100 -6.56 2.89 0.14
CA VAL A 100 -6.46 4.33 0.45
C VAL A 100 -7.63 5.17 -0.07
N PHE A 101 -8.56 4.61 -0.85
CA PHE A 101 -9.66 5.34 -1.48
C PHE A 101 -11.02 5.17 -0.79
N TYR A 102 -11.04 5.03 0.54
CA TYR A 102 -12.25 4.85 1.35
C TYR A 102 -12.91 6.16 1.80
N ASP A 103 -12.20 7.28 1.77
CA ASP A 103 -12.67 8.60 2.18
C ASP A 103 -12.50 9.62 1.04
N ARG A 104 -13.49 10.48 0.85
CA ARG A 104 -13.51 11.44 -0.26
C ARG A 104 -12.44 12.52 -0.13
N ALA A 105 -12.35 13.14 1.05
CA ALA A 105 -11.38 14.22 1.26
C ALA A 105 -9.95 13.70 1.14
N PHE A 106 -9.71 12.48 1.59
CA PHE A 106 -8.42 11.81 1.45
C PHE A 106 -8.11 11.51 -0.03
N ALA A 107 -9.07 10.97 -0.77
CA ALA A 107 -8.92 10.72 -2.22
C ALA A 107 -8.63 12.01 -3.00
N ASP A 108 -9.30 13.12 -2.65
CA ASP A 108 -9.09 14.43 -3.27
C ASP A 108 -7.65 14.98 -3.07
N LEU A 109 -6.97 14.56 -2.01
CA LEU A 109 -5.56 14.86 -1.77
C LEU A 109 -4.61 13.90 -2.50
N LEU A 110 -4.95 12.61 -2.55
CA LEU A 110 -4.11 11.57 -3.11
C LEU A 110 -3.99 11.66 -4.62
N VAL A 111 -5.10 11.90 -5.33
CA VAL A 111 -5.11 11.89 -6.80
C VAL A 111 -4.13 12.89 -7.40
N PRO A 112 -4.12 14.19 -7.03
CA PRO A 112 -3.13 15.14 -7.54
C PRO A 112 -1.69 14.77 -7.18
N TRP A 113 -1.48 14.21 -5.99
CA TRP A 113 -0.16 13.78 -5.57
C TRP A 113 0.33 12.58 -6.38
N PHE A 114 -0.50 11.58 -6.62
CA PHE A 114 -0.16 10.42 -7.44
C PHE A 114 0.13 10.81 -8.91
N ILE A 115 -0.62 11.75 -9.47
CA ILE A 115 -0.33 12.35 -10.79
C ILE A 115 1.08 12.95 -10.79
N ASN A 116 1.39 13.79 -9.80
CA ASN A 116 2.71 14.41 -9.70
C ASN A 116 3.85 13.38 -9.57
N LEU A 117 3.62 12.29 -8.84
CA LEU A 117 4.60 11.21 -8.71
C LEU A 117 4.81 10.48 -10.05
N THR A 118 3.73 10.13 -10.75
CA THR A 118 3.82 9.46 -12.06
C THR A 118 4.48 10.33 -13.10
N ASP A 119 4.19 11.64 -13.14
CA ASP A 119 4.85 12.61 -14.02
C ASP A 119 6.37 12.70 -13.77
N ARG A 120 6.81 12.37 -12.55
CA ARG A 120 8.24 12.31 -12.17
C ARG A 120 8.85 10.91 -12.38
N GLY A 121 8.12 9.97 -12.93
CA GLY A 121 8.60 8.63 -13.25
C GLY A 121 8.49 7.62 -12.08
N VAL A 122 7.80 7.95 -10.98
CA VAL A 122 7.51 7.00 -9.91
C VAL A 122 6.36 6.09 -10.35
N SER A 123 6.54 4.78 -10.29
CA SER A 123 5.45 3.83 -10.53
C SER A 123 4.54 3.76 -9.29
N VAL A 124 3.26 4.10 -9.44
CA VAL A 124 2.29 4.04 -8.35
C VAL A 124 1.38 2.83 -8.55
N LEU A 125 1.41 1.87 -7.61
CA LEU A 125 0.58 0.67 -7.61
C LEU A 125 -0.42 0.74 -6.44
N VAL A 126 -1.68 0.47 -6.75
CA VAL A 126 -2.78 0.55 -5.80
C VAL A 126 -3.47 -0.80 -5.69
N GLY A 127 -3.64 -1.31 -4.46
CA GLY A 127 -4.52 -2.44 -4.18
C GLY A 127 -5.85 -1.95 -3.62
N ASP A 128 -6.97 -2.33 -4.25
CA ASP A 128 -8.28 -1.82 -3.85
C ASP A 128 -9.41 -2.81 -4.17
N PRO A 129 -10.33 -3.08 -3.21
CA PRO A 129 -11.47 -3.97 -3.42
C PRO A 129 -12.67 -3.28 -4.10
N GLY A 130 -12.53 -2.07 -4.61
CA GLY A 130 -13.60 -1.27 -5.18
C GLY A 130 -14.20 -0.26 -4.19
N ARG A 131 -13.33 0.43 -3.44
CA ARG A 131 -13.74 1.50 -2.52
C ARG A 131 -14.46 2.63 -3.26
N ALA A 132 -15.31 3.36 -2.54
CA ALA A 132 -16.25 4.31 -3.13
C ALA A 132 -15.59 5.44 -3.95
N TYR A 133 -14.36 5.82 -3.59
CA TYR A 133 -13.67 6.97 -4.20
C TYR A 133 -12.46 6.56 -5.06
N LEU A 134 -12.39 5.28 -5.45
CA LEU A 134 -11.37 4.78 -6.37
C LEU A 134 -11.47 5.49 -7.73
N PRO A 135 -10.40 6.20 -8.19
CA PRO A 135 -10.43 6.98 -9.43
C PRO A 135 -10.22 6.11 -10.67
N LYS A 136 -11.19 5.25 -11.00
CA LYS A 136 -11.09 4.21 -12.05
C LYS A 136 -10.62 4.73 -13.40
N GLN A 137 -10.97 5.98 -13.76
CA GLN A 137 -10.54 6.62 -15.02
C GLN A 137 -9.03 6.92 -15.08
N ARG A 138 -8.33 6.84 -13.96
CA ARG A 138 -6.88 7.04 -13.82
C ARG A 138 -6.12 5.75 -13.59
N LEU A 139 -6.76 4.59 -13.76
CA LEU A 139 -6.22 3.32 -13.33
C LEU A 139 -6.25 2.28 -14.45
N GLU A 140 -5.15 1.57 -14.60
CA GLU A 140 -5.03 0.37 -15.44
C GLU A 140 -5.03 -0.86 -14.53
N ALA A 141 -5.95 -1.81 -14.78
CA ALA A 141 -6.02 -3.05 -14.02
C ALA A 141 -4.87 -3.99 -14.41
N LEU A 142 -4.12 -4.46 -13.41
CA LEU A 142 -2.99 -5.38 -13.62
C LEU A 142 -3.34 -6.83 -13.26
N ALA A 143 -3.99 -7.03 -12.11
CA ALA A 143 -4.35 -8.36 -11.62
C ALA A 143 -5.55 -8.27 -10.67
N THR A 144 -6.24 -9.39 -10.49
CA THR A 144 -7.35 -9.51 -9.55
C THR A 144 -7.18 -10.75 -8.70
N TYR A 145 -7.43 -10.60 -7.40
CA TYR A 145 -7.31 -11.66 -6.40
C TYR A 145 -8.60 -11.77 -5.59
N GLN A 146 -8.86 -12.97 -5.09
CA GLN A 146 -9.82 -13.18 -4.02
C GLN A 146 -9.06 -13.33 -2.72
N VAL A 147 -9.33 -12.47 -1.75
CA VAL A 147 -8.62 -12.44 -0.47
C VAL A 147 -9.60 -12.69 0.68
N THR A 148 -9.14 -13.45 1.68
CA THR A 148 -9.92 -13.71 2.88
C THR A 148 -9.88 -12.50 3.80
N VAL A 149 -11.04 -12.08 4.28
CA VAL A 149 -11.21 -10.94 5.19
C VAL A 149 -12.10 -11.33 6.37
N SER A 150 -12.05 -10.55 7.45
CA SER A 150 -12.92 -10.78 8.61
C SER A 150 -14.27 -10.12 8.40
N ARG A 151 -15.37 -10.84 8.62
CA ARG A 151 -16.72 -10.28 8.63
C ARG A 151 -16.94 -9.17 9.66
N ALA A 152 -16.12 -9.16 10.71
CA ALA A 152 -16.19 -8.09 11.70
C ALA A 152 -15.72 -6.73 11.16
N LEU A 153 -14.95 -6.73 10.08
CA LEU A 153 -14.33 -5.54 9.47
C LEU A 153 -14.87 -5.23 8.09
N GLU A 154 -15.30 -6.26 7.38
CA GLU A 154 -15.77 -6.20 6.00
C GLU A 154 -17.15 -6.86 5.91
N ASP A 155 -17.92 -6.53 4.90
CA ASP A 155 -19.28 -7.04 4.67
C ASP A 155 -19.33 -8.50 4.16
N SER A 156 -18.18 -9.13 3.93
CA SER A 156 -18.05 -10.51 3.44
C SER A 156 -16.82 -11.21 4.03
N GLU A 157 -16.70 -12.52 3.83
CA GLU A 157 -15.52 -13.31 4.22
C GLU A 157 -14.45 -13.37 3.14
N VAL A 158 -14.82 -13.08 1.90
CA VAL A 158 -13.93 -13.04 0.73
C VAL A 158 -14.22 -11.78 -0.05
N LYS A 159 -13.19 -11.03 -0.36
CA LYS A 159 -13.27 -9.84 -1.22
C LYS A 159 -12.47 -10.02 -2.49
N LYS A 160 -13.08 -9.61 -3.59
CA LYS A 160 -12.38 -9.43 -4.85
C LYS A 160 -11.59 -8.13 -4.78
N THR A 161 -10.28 -8.23 -4.92
CA THR A 161 -9.35 -7.10 -4.87
C THR A 161 -8.60 -7.00 -6.19
N THR A 162 -8.56 -5.81 -6.76
CA THR A 162 -7.80 -5.55 -7.99
C THR A 162 -6.56 -4.73 -7.65
N VAL A 163 -5.44 -5.08 -8.28
CA VAL A 163 -4.22 -4.29 -8.27
C VAL A 163 -4.20 -3.45 -9.53
N TRP A 164 -3.96 -2.17 -9.36
CA TRP A 164 -4.01 -1.15 -10.37
C TRP A 164 -2.68 -0.43 -10.51
N ARG A 165 -2.34 -0.04 -11.72
CA ARG A 165 -1.33 0.98 -11.99
C ARG A 165 -2.04 2.32 -12.12
N PHE A 166 -1.55 3.34 -11.42
CA PHE A 166 -2.00 4.72 -11.59
C PHE A 166 -1.36 5.32 -12.84
N LEU A 167 -2.17 6.04 -13.65
CA LEU A 167 -1.79 6.63 -14.95
C LEU A 167 -1.56 8.13 -14.85
#